data_22d853f620bc8e12614d8c5b49c70b3d
#
_entry.id   22d853f620bc8e12614d8c5b49c70b3d
#
_cell.length_a   1.000
_cell.length_b   1.000
_cell.length_c   1.000
_cell.angle_alpha   90.00
_cell.angle_beta   90.00
_cell.angle_gamma   90.00
#
_symmetry.space_group_name_H-M   'P 1'
#
loop_
_entity.id
_entity.type
_entity.pdbx_description
1 polymer ?
#
loop_
_entity_poly.entity_id
_entity_poly.type
_entity_poly.pdbx_seq_one_letter_code
_entity_poly.pdbx_strand_id
1 'polypeptide(L)'
;MNLNVKAVEAGEQNRFEKFFLDSTLRIDYVRMGNSTEEAVSLDRLYETPLWAGSTVNLVEINPPGRHLARVFDAQSGELLFLKGFDSIFGEYRTTKPASEGTRRAFQESLLIPIPRAKVRLELESRDQKGEMKKVFEALIDPEDYRIIKKAPPADVRRLNFFISGPPHEKLDILLVADGYRKSDFEKFKADAARFTKVMLKQEPYRKLKNLINIRGVFRPSQESGISEPSYGSHRNSAVGCSFDSLDSNRYILTENNRDLRDIASAAPYDALIILVNTGRYGGGGIYNLYATAVSDNRWADYVFLHEFGHSFAGLGDEYYTSSTSYQDFNPLGVEPSDPNVTALKDPASLKWKSQVSPNLAIPTPWEKEAYDRMDLAYQKVREELNDKVASRKRARAPADELRALENEQDRLSLEHAKKVDAFLRNCRDYGKIGAFEGAGYQPKGLYRPSIDCIMFTKGSKPFCAVCREAVHNRLLWYTEKDMSER
;
A
#
# COMPACT_ATOMS: atom_id res chain seq x y z
N MET A 1 -11.06 -24.99 11.47
CA MET A 1 -10.08 -25.67 12.36
C MET A 1 -9.85 -24.75 13.55
N ASN A 2 -10.41 -25.06 14.70
CA ASN A 2 -10.27 -24.24 15.91
C ASN A 2 -8.83 -24.34 16.41
N LEU A 3 -8.06 -23.28 16.25
CA LEU A 3 -6.79 -23.14 16.94
C LEU A 3 -7.10 -22.83 18.41
N ASN A 4 -6.81 -23.78 19.29
CA ASN A 4 -6.75 -23.54 20.73
C ASN A 4 -5.62 -22.54 21.01
N VAL A 5 -5.96 -21.26 21.04
CA VAL A 5 -5.09 -20.21 21.58
C VAL A 5 -5.25 -20.30 23.10
N LYS A 6 -4.34 -21.01 23.77
CA LYS A 6 -4.21 -20.89 25.22
C LYS A 6 -3.80 -19.46 25.54
N ALA A 7 -4.52 -18.83 26.45
CA ALA A 7 -4.18 -17.55 27.05
C ALA A 7 -2.72 -17.56 27.52
N VAL A 8 -1.93 -16.59 27.05
CA VAL A 8 -0.54 -16.39 27.44
C VAL A 8 -0.54 -15.27 28.48
N GLU A 9 -0.34 -15.65 29.73
CA GLU A 9 -0.21 -14.72 30.86
C GLU A 9 1.15 -14.00 30.82
N ALA A 10 1.19 -12.77 31.31
CA ALA A 10 2.29 -11.89 31.79
C ALA A 10 3.79 -12.25 31.53
N GLY A 11 4.10 -12.98 30.46
CA GLY A 11 5.45 -13.43 30.08
C GLY A 11 5.97 -12.91 28.73
N GLU A 12 5.24 -12.08 28.00
CA GLU A 12 5.50 -11.80 26.58
C GLU A 12 6.64 -10.80 26.30
N GLN A 13 6.98 -9.92 27.20
CA GLN A 13 8.19 -9.09 27.08
C GLN A 13 9.45 -9.95 26.97
N ASN A 14 9.40 -11.17 27.51
CA ASN A 14 10.45 -12.18 27.45
C ASN A 14 10.44 -13.01 26.14
N ARG A 15 9.34 -12.99 25.34
CA ARG A 15 9.24 -13.82 24.13
C ARG A 15 10.11 -13.27 22.99
N PHE A 16 10.11 -11.95 22.75
CA PHE A 16 10.99 -11.36 21.76
C PHE A 16 12.46 -11.62 22.10
N GLU A 17 12.87 -11.33 23.33
CA GLU A 17 14.24 -11.55 23.80
C GLU A 17 14.67 -13.02 23.77
N LYS A 18 13.72 -13.95 23.96
CA LYS A 18 14.00 -15.40 23.88
C LYS A 18 14.34 -15.85 22.46
N PHE A 19 13.64 -15.35 21.45
CA PHE A 19 13.73 -15.87 20.09
C PHE A 19 14.42 -14.95 19.11
N PHE A 20 14.53 -13.64 19.42
CA PHE A 20 15.03 -12.64 18.49
C PHE A 20 16.09 -11.72 19.08
N LEU A 21 16.82 -11.06 18.18
CA LEU A 21 17.73 -9.95 18.47
C LEU A 21 17.10 -8.65 17.95
N ASP A 22 17.48 -7.53 18.58
CA ASP A 22 17.08 -6.19 18.15
C ASP A 22 17.88 -5.72 16.91
N SER A 23 17.72 -6.47 15.83
CA SER A 23 18.26 -6.20 14.51
C SER A 23 17.31 -6.77 13.47
N THR A 24 17.32 -6.23 12.26
CA THR A 24 16.46 -6.68 11.17
C THR A 24 17.20 -7.67 10.26
N LEU A 25 16.59 -8.83 10.02
CA LEU A 25 16.94 -9.71 8.92
C LEU A 25 16.06 -9.37 7.71
N ARG A 26 16.68 -8.81 6.67
CA ARG A 26 16.06 -8.65 5.36
C ARG A 26 16.28 -9.90 4.53
N ILE A 27 15.22 -10.53 4.12
CA ILE A 27 15.19 -11.73 3.29
C ILE A 27 14.76 -11.31 1.89
N ASP A 28 15.72 -11.18 0.97
CA ASP A 28 15.44 -10.87 -0.43
C ASP A 28 15.19 -12.17 -1.19
N TYR A 29 14.14 -12.18 -2.01
CA TYR A 29 13.76 -13.31 -2.85
C TYR A 29 13.22 -12.81 -4.20
N VAL A 30 13.18 -13.71 -5.17
CA VAL A 30 12.56 -13.46 -6.46
C VAL A 30 11.28 -14.30 -6.53
N ARG A 31 10.18 -13.64 -6.83
CA ARG A 31 8.89 -14.27 -7.11
C ARG A 31 8.61 -14.14 -8.59
N MET A 32 8.26 -15.25 -9.25
CA MET A 32 8.04 -15.27 -10.68
C MET A 32 6.85 -16.14 -11.08
N GLY A 33 6.27 -15.84 -12.23
CA GLY A 33 5.16 -16.62 -12.79
C GLY A 33 4.20 -15.78 -13.61
N ASN A 34 2.95 -16.24 -13.68
CA ASN A 34 1.82 -15.62 -14.37
C ASN A 34 0.53 -15.79 -13.55
N SER A 35 -0.64 -15.76 -14.17
CA SER A 35 -1.93 -15.91 -13.47
C SER A 35 -2.13 -17.28 -12.80
N THR A 36 -1.53 -18.36 -13.34
CA THR A 36 -1.73 -19.74 -12.87
C THR A 36 -0.51 -20.35 -12.22
N GLU A 37 0.67 -19.85 -12.52
CA GLU A 37 1.94 -20.38 -12.04
C GLU A 37 2.63 -19.37 -11.13
N GLU A 38 3.22 -19.87 -10.06
CA GLU A 38 4.00 -19.09 -9.11
C GLU A 38 5.18 -19.90 -8.60
N ALA A 39 6.36 -19.30 -8.62
CA ALA A 39 7.58 -19.86 -8.04
C ALA A 39 8.32 -18.77 -7.27
N VAL A 40 8.95 -19.16 -6.16
CA VAL A 40 9.76 -18.28 -5.32
C VAL A 40 11.15 -18.89 -5.15
N SER A 41 12.18 -18.04 -5.22
CA SER A 41 13.57 -18.41 -4.99
C SER A 41 14.23 -17.41 -4.04
N LEU A 42 14.91 -17.91 -2.99
CA LEU A 42 15.73 -17.08 -2.12
C LEU A 42 16.87 -16.46 -2.94
N ASP A 43 17.09 -15.15 -2.79
CA ASP A 43 18.20 -14.41 -3.39
C ASP A 43 19.31 -14.18 -2.36
N ARG A 44 19.07 -13.33 -1.38
CA ARG A 44 20.09 -12.91 -0.39
C ARG A 44 19.49 -12.60 0.95
N LEU A 45 20.35 -12.69 1.97
CA LEU A 45 20.05 -12.29 3.34
C LEU A 45 20.91 -11.10 3.74
N TYR A 46 20.28 -10.10 4.40
CA TYR A 46 20.98 -8.93 4.90
C TYR A 46 20.67 -8.71 6.36
N GLU A 47 21.68 -8.36 7.15
CA GLU A 47 21.50 -7.86 8.50
C GLU A 47 21.58 -6.33 8.47
N THR A 48 20.59 -5.65 9.07
CA THR A 48 20.61 -4.21 9.30
C THR A 48 20.40 -3.91 10.78
N PRO A 49 21.07 -2.88 11.31
CA PRO A 49 20.91 -2.52 12.71
C PRO A 49 19.47 -2.12 13.01
N LEU A 50 18.98 -2.47 14.17
CA LEU A 50 17.69 -2.14 14.72
C LEU A 50 16.49 -2.80 13.99
N TRP A 51 15.67 -3.49 14.75
CA TRP A 51 14.33 -3.86 14.39
C TRP A 51 13.36 -2.69 14.68
N ALA A 52 12.67 -2.15 13.68
CA ALA A 52 11.73 -1.05 13.89
C ALA A 52 10.36 -1.52 14.40
N GLY A 53 9.93 -2.72 14.00
CA GLY A 53 8.62 -3.26 14.30
C GLY A 53 8.36 -3.54 15.78
N SER A 54 7.13 -3.91 16.10
CA SER A 54 6.74 -4.30 17.45
C SER A 54 7.61 -5.45 17.98
N THR A 55 7.98 -5.38 19.25
CA THR A 55 8.64 -6.48 19.97
C THR A 55 7.64 -7.38 20.71
N VAL A 56 6.36 -7.03 20.67
CA VAL A 56 5.27 -7.73 21.34
C VAL A 56 4.34 -8.38 20.31
N ASN A 57 3.83 -7.62 19.36
CA ASN A 57 2.88 -8.08 18.34
C ASN A 57 3.63 -8.68 17.14
N LEU A 58 4.07 -9.92 17.25
CA LEU A 58 4.84 -10.64 16.23
C LEU A 58 3.99 -11.54 15.33
N VAL A 59 2.81 -11.95 15.80
CA VAL A 59 1.89 -12.87 15.10
C VAL A 59 0.57 -12.15 14.84
N GLU A 60 0.35 -11.73 13.60
CA GLU A 60 -0.89 -11.08 13.19
C GLU A 60 -2.07 -12.06 13.21
N ILE A 61 -3.17 -11.69 13.85
CA ILE A 61 -4.41 -12.48 13.85
C ILE A 61 -5.24 -12.05 12.63
N ASN A 62 -5.55 -13.01 11.74
CA ASN A 62 -6.32 -12.78 10.51
C ASN A 62 -5.78 -11.60 9.67
N PRO A 63 -4.49 -11.60 9.30
CA PRO A 63 -3.90 -10.50 8.58
C PRO A 63 -4.56 -10.31 7.21
N PRO A 64 -4.78 -9.06 6.77
CA PRO A 64 -5.17 -8.77 5.40
C PRO A 64 -4.03 -9.13 4.44
N GLY A 65 -4.34 -9.08 3.13
CA GLY A 65 -3.38 -9.32 2.06
C GLY A 65 -3.53 -10.69 1.39
N ARG A 66 -2.88 -10.81 0.25
CA ARG A 66 -2.90 -12.01 -0.60
C ARG A 66 -1.82 -13.00 -0.26
N HIS A 67 -0.81 -12.56 0.48
CA HIS A 67 0.34 -13.38 0.87
C HIS A 67 0.50 -13.38 2.39
N LEU A 68 1.01 -14.50 2.90
CA LEU A 68 1.44 -14.62 4.30
C LEU A 68 2.91 -15.04 4.36
N ALA A 69 3.63 -14.47 5.32
CA ALA A 69 4.93 -14.94 5.75
C ALA A 69 4.80 -15.54 7.15
N ARG A 70 5.20 -16.78 7.31
CA ARG A 70 5.23 -17.50 8.59
C ARG A 70 6.66 -17.88 8.92
N VAL A 71 7.06 -17.64 10.17
CA VAL A 71 8.38 -18.03 10.66
C VAL A 71 8.19 -18.92 11.87
N PHE A 72 8.75 -20.10 11.80
CA PHE A 72 8.66 -21.10 12.87
C PHE A 72 10.05 -21.36 13.43
N ASP A 73 10.15 -21.57 14.74
CA ASP A 73 11.34 -22.19 15.32
C ASP A 73 11.60 -23.55 14.68
N ALA A 74 12.80 -23.77 14.18
CA ALA A 74 13.10 -24.97 13.41
C ALA A 74 13.15 -26.24 14.28
N GLN A 75 13.39 -26.09 15.59
CA GLN A 75 13.49 -27.21 16.50
C GLN A 75 12.13 -27.59 17.11
N SER A 76 11.39 -26.62 17.61
CA SER A 76 10.10 -26.86 18.30
C SER A 76 8.90 -26.84 17.36
N GLY A 77 9.01 -26.19 16.19
CA GLY A 77 7.89 -25.93 15.29
C GLY A 77 6.95 -24.82 15.79
N GLU A 78 7.31 -24.08 16.83
CA GLU A 78 6.53 -22.97 17.35
C GLU A 78 6.47 -21.83 16.33
N LEU A 79 5.27 -21.25 16.09
CA LEU A 79 5.09 -20.07 15.25
C LEU A 79 5.60 -18.83 15.99
N LEU A 80 6.66 -18.21 15.47
CA LEU A 80 7.33 -17.07 16.09
C LEU A 80 6.91 -15.73 15.47
N PHE A 81 6.62 -15.72 14.16
CA PHE A 81 6.28 -14.50 13.43
C PHE A 81 5.27 -14.82 12.32
N LEU A 82 4.27 -13.94 12.14
CA LEU A 82 3.31 -14.03 11.06
C LEU A 82 2.94 -12.63 10.60
N LYS A 83 3.02 -12.39 9.29
CA LYS A 83 2.68 -11.10 8.67
C LYS A 83 1.96 -11.32 7.35
N GLY A 84 0.84 -10.59 7.15
CA GLY A 84 0.17 -10.48 5.87
C GLY A 84 0.79 -9.38 5.02
N PHE A 85 0.80 -9.55 3.69
CA PHE A 85 1.30 -8.56 2.75
C PHE A 85 0.76 -8.78 1.33
N ASP A 86 0.90 -7.77 0.50
CA ASP A 86 0.71 -7.85 -0.94
C ASP A 86 2.02 -7.59 -1.68
N SER A 87 2.05 -7.86 -2.98
CA SER A 87 3.25 -7.71 -3.79
C SER A 87 2.94 -7.24 -5.20
N ILE A 88 3.96 -6.71 -5.90
CA ILE A 88 3.82 -6.36 -7.32
C ILE A 88 3.46 -7.60 -8.15
N PHE A 89 4.04 -8.77 -7.83
CA PHE A 89 3.66 -10.03 -8.48
C PHE A 89 2.20 -10.39 -8.22
N GLY A 90 1.70 -10.20 -6.99
CA GLY A 90 0.30 -10.46 -6.62
C GLY A 90 -0.69 -9.64 -7.45
N GLU A 91 -0.34 -8.41 -7.81
CA GLU A 91 -1.13 -7.58 -8.73
C GLU A 91 -0.90 -7.96 -10.19
N TYR A 92 0.37 -8.18 -10.61
CA TYR A 92 0.71 -8.58 -11.97
C TYR A 92 -0.08 -9.79 -12.42
N ARG A 93 -0.21 -10.82 -11.59
CA ARG A 93 -0.92 -12.07 -11.94
C ARG A 93 -2.40 -11.89 -12.29
N THR A 94 -2.99 -10.72 -11.94
CA THR A 94 -4.38 -10.36 -12.28
C THR A 94 -4.49 -9.54 -13.57
N THR A 95 -3.39 -9.24 -14.24
CA THR A 95 -3.37 -8.46 -15.48
C THR A 95 -3.60 -9.35 -16.72
N LYS A 96 -4.00 -8.71 -17.83
CA LYS A 96 -4.20 -9.39 -19.10
C LYS A 96 -2.95 -10.15 -19.60
N PRO A 97 -1.73 -9.56 -19.62
CA PRO A 97 -0.55 -10.30 -20.05
C PRO A 97 -0.30 -11.57 -19.23
N ALA A 98 -0.52 -11.51 -17.91
CA ALA A 98 -0.38 -12.68 -17.04
C ALA A 98 -1.44 -13.75 -17.36
N SER A 99 -2.69 -13.37 -17.64
CA SER A 99 -3.77 -14.30 -18.00
C SER A 99 -3.53 -14.95 -19.37
N GLU A 100 -2.81 -14.28 -20.27
CA GLU A 100 -2.38 -14.80 -21.57
C GLU A 100 -1.08 -15.65 -21.49
N GLY A 101 -0.57 -15.91 -20.27
CA GLY A 101 0.56 -16.80 -20.03
C GLY A 101 1.94 -16.12 -19.98
N THR A 102 2.01 -14.78 -20.11
CA THR A 102 3.29 -14.06 -19.99
C THR A 102 3.81 -14.19 -18.57
N ARG A 103 5.05 -14.67 -18.42
CA ARG A 103 5.73 -14.77 -17.11
C ARG A 103 6.58 -13.54 -16.85
N ARG A 104 6.53 -13.04 -15.61
CA ARG A 104 7.45 -12.01 -15.12
C ARG A 104 8.06 -12.42 -13.79
N ALA A 105 9.18 -11.80 -13.45
CA ALA A 105 9.89 -11.99 -12.19
C ALA A 105 10.04 -10.63 -11.50
N PHE A 106 9.80 -10.63 -10.18
CA PHE A 106 9.90 -9.43 -9.33
C PHE A 106 10.81 -9.74 -8.15
N GLN A 107 11.68 -8.79 -7.80
CA GLN A 107 12.43 -8.84 -6.55
C GLN A 107 11.54 -8.35 -5.42
N GLU A 108 11.47 -9.11 -4.36
CA GLU A 108 10.70 -8.82 -3.16
C GLU A 108 11.57 -8.96 -1.90
N SER A 109 11.16 -8.37 -0.80
CA SER A 109 11.84 -8.51 0.50
C SER A 109 10.84 -8.71 1.61
N LEU A 110 11.15 -9.62 2.51
CA LEU A 110 10.53 -9.74 3.82
C LEU A 110 11.48 -9.21 4.88
N LEU A 111 10.96 -8.44 5.83
CA LEU A 111 11.70 -7.98 7.01
C LEU A 111 11.15 -8.70 8.23
N ILE A 112 12.05 -9.32 9.00
CA ILE A 112 11.76 -9.96 10.29
C ILE A 112 12.83 -9.53 11.30
N PRO A 113 12.58 -9.61 12.61
CA PRO A 113 13.67 -9.50 13.56
C PRO A 113 14.63 -10.69 13.40
N ILE A 114 15.93 -10.48 13.64
CA ILE A 114 16.93 -11.57 13.49
C ILE A 114 16.63 -12.66 14.52
N PRO A 115 16.40 -13.91 14.11
CA PRO A 115 16.20 -15.02 15.03
C PRO A 115 17.52 -15.38 15.73
N ARG A 116 17.44 -15.87 16.99
CA ARG A 116 18.62 -16.37 17.74
C ARG A 116 19.03 -17.78 17.36
N ALA A 117 18.15 -18.53 16.73
CA ALA A 117 18.36 -19.90 16.28
C ALA A 117 17.79 -20.11 14.88
N LYS A 118 18.03 -21.28 14.30
CA LYS A 118 17.49 -21.62 12.97
C LYS A 118 15.97 -21.55 12.95
N VAL A 119 15.43 -20.94 11.92
CA VAL A 119 14.00 -20.82 11.69
C VAL A 119 13.60 -21.37 10.33
N ARG A 120 12.39 -21.89 10.24
CA ARG A 120 11.75 -22.27 9.01
C ARG A 120 10.82 -21.14 8.55
N LEU A 121 11.16 -20.53 7.40
CA LEU A 121 10.32 -19.55 6.72
C LEU A 121 9.38 -20.26 5.76
N GLU A 122 8.10 -19.93 5.82
CA GLU A 122 7.09 -20.31 4.81
C GLU A 122 6.47 -19.06 4.19
N LEU A 123 6.31 -19.05 2.86
CA LEU A 123 5.50 -18.07 2.16
C LEU A 123 4.28 -18.77 1.58
N GLU A 124 3.12 -18.15 1.79
CA GLU A 124 1.84 -18.63 1.29
C GLU A 124 1.22 -17.56 0.36
N SER A 125 0.47 -18.02 -0.63
CA SER A 125 -0.31 -17.18 -1.53
C SER A 125 -1.77 -17.60 -1.53
N ARG A 126 -2.67 -16.62 -1.56
CA ARG A 126 -4.11 -16.84 -1.67
C ARG A 126 -4.46 -17.20 -3.11
N ASP A 127 -5.14 -18.31 -3.29
CA ASP A 127 -5.64 -18.73 -4.60
C ASP A 127 -6.92 -18.00 -5.00
N GLN A 128 -7.43 -18.27 -6.21
CA GLN A 128 -8.66 -17.67 -6.73
C GLN A 128 -9.93 -18.02 -5.94
N LYS A 129 -9.89 -19.02 -5.07
CA LYS A 129 -10.99 -19.38 -4.15
C LYS A 129 -10.86 -18.71 -2.79
N GLY A 130 -9.78 -17.97 -2.57
CA GLY A 130 -9.47 -17.33 -1.30
C GLY A 130 -8.75 -18.22 -0.29
N GLU A 131 -8.27 -19.41 -0.71
CA GLU A 131 -7.55 -20.35 0.16
C GLU A 131 -6.04 -20.10 0.12
N MET A 132 -5.38 -20.17 1.29
CA MET A 132 -3.93 -20.04 1.39
C MET A 132 -3.23 -21.34 0.96
N LYS A 133 -2.24 -21.20 0.05
CA LYS A 133 -1.39 -22.28 -0.44
C LYS A 133 0.07 -21.94 -0.18
N LYS A 134 0.81 -22.86 0.42
CA LYS A 134 2.26 -22.71 0.58
C LYS A 134 2.93 -22.76 -0.78
N VAL A 135 3.70 -21.70 -1.09
CA VAL A 135 4.44 -21.52 -2.37
C VAL A 135 5.95 -21.60 -2.20
N PHE A 136 6.43 -21.45 -0.96
CA PHE A 136 7.86 -21.48 -0.68
C PHE A 136 8.13 -21.90 0.75
N GLU A 137 9.25 -22.59 0.97
CA GLU A 137 9.80 -22.92 2.27
C GLU A 137 11.32 -22.86 2.25
N ALA A 138 11.93 -22.30 3.28
CA ALA A 138 13.37 -22.29 3.45
C ALA A 138 13.76 -22.38 4.93
N LEU A 139 14.87 -23.07 5.20
CA LEU A 139 15.54 -23.02 6.50
C LEU A 139 16.51 -21.83 6.49
N ILE A 140 16.35 -20.92 7.44
CA ILE A 140 17.21 -19.76 7.63
C ILE A 140 18.07 -19.99 8.87
N ASP A 141 19.39 -19.97 8.68
CA ASP A 141 20.38 -20.04 9.74
C ASP A 141 20.91 -18.64 10.03
N PRO A 142 20.66 -18.05 11.20
CA PRO A 142 21.17 -16.70 11.53
C PRO A 142 22.69 -16.62 11.64
N GLU A 143 23.37 -17.77 11.78
CA GLU A 143 24.85 -17.85 11.83
C GLU A 143 25.48 -18.06 10.45
N ASP A 144 24.67 -18.07 9.36
CA ASP A 144 25.18 -18.25 8.01
C ASP A 144 26.13 -17.09 7.64
N TYR A 145 27.40 -17.41 7.38
CA TYR A 145 28.42 -16.44 6.98
C TYR A 145 28.09 -15.67 5.70
N ARG A 146 27.09 -16.13 4.92
CA ARG A 146 26.60 -15.47 3.71
C ARG A 146 25.63 -14.33 4.00
N ILE A 147 25.19 -14.14 5.24
CA ILE A 147 24.39 -12.98 5.65
C ILE A 147 25.22 -11.71 5.51
N ILE A 148 24.76 -10.82 4.66
CA ILE A 148 25.48 -9.59 4.31
C ILE A 148 25.22 -8.53 5.38
N LYS A 149 26.26 -8.12 6.09
CA LYS A 149 26.23 -6.98 7.03
C LYS A 149 26.63 -5.72 6.29
N LYS A 150 25.65 -5.02 5.75
CA LYS A 150 25.86 -3.85 4.89
C LYS A 150 25.41 -2.57 5.57
N ALA A 151 26.31 -1.59 5.65
CA ALA A 151 25.93 -0.24 6.03
C ALA A 151 25.04 0.40 4.94
N PRO A 152 24.12 1.31 5.31
CA PRO A 152 23.38 2.09 4.33
C PRO A 152 24.32 2.85 3.39
N PRO A 153 23.93 3.17 2.15
CA PRO A 153 24.74 3.92 1.21
C PRO A 153 25.19 5.27 1.81
N ALA A 154 26.47 5.61 1.67
CA ALA A 154 27.07 6.79 2.30
C ALA A 154 26.49 8.13 1.77
N ASP A 155 25.88 8.13 0.58
CA ASP A 155 25.26 9.29 -0.04
C ASP A 155 23.81 9.53 0.40
N VAL A 156 23.27 8.70 1.30
CA VAL A 156 21.93 8.85 1.87
C VAL A 156 21.94 9.82 3.05
N ARG A 157 21.15 10.89 2.96
CA ARG A 157 20.92 11.84 4.05
C ARG A 157 19.64 11.48 4.81
N ARG A 158 19.71 11.53 6.15
CA ARG A 158 18.57 11.28 7.05
C ARG A 158 17.97 12.59 7.51
N LEU A 159 16.64 12.61 7.65
CA LEU A 159 15.87 13.76 8.11
C LEU A 159 14.83 13.31 9.14
N ASN A 160 14.56 14.14 10.13
CA ASN A 160 13.48 13.93 11.10
C ASN A 160 12.43 15.03 10.89
N PHE A 161 11.18 14.63 10.61
CA PHE A 161 10.08 15.55 10.43
C PHE A 161 9.17 15.60 11.65
N PHE A 162 8.92 14.45 12.26
CA PHE A 162 8.14 14.35 13.48
C PHE A 162 8.59 13.11 14.28
N ILE A 163 9.05 13.29 15.51
CA ILE A 163 9.52 12.21 16.38
C ILE A 163 8.79 12.30 17.70
N SER A 164 8.10 11.23 18.09
CA SER A 164 7.32 11.14 19.33
C SER A 164 7.89 10.17 20.37
N GLY A 165 8.84 9.31 19.97
CA GLY A 165 9.47 8.35 20.88
C GLY A 165 10.39 7.33 20.19
N PRO A 166 10.81 6.31 20.92
CA PRO A 166 11.70 5.26 20.38
C PRO A 166 10.95 4.39 19.35
N PRO A 167 11.65 3.74 18.37
CA PRO A 167 11.04 2.91 17.36
C PRO A 167 10.17 1.83 17.98
N HIS A 168 10.42 0.84 18.57
CA HIS A 168 9.56 -0.26 19.04
C HIS A 168 8.22 0.12 19.71
N GLU A 169 8.05 1.40 20.09
CA GLU A 169 6.85 1.91 20.76
C GLU A 169 6.04 2.82 19.86
N LYS A 170 6.51 3.08 18.65
CA LYS A 170 5.91 4.04 17.70
C LYS A 170 5.80 3.41 16.33
N LEU A 171 4.82 3.86 15.56
CA LEU A 171 4.78 3.60 14.13
C LEU A 171 5.84 4.45 13.44
N ASP A 172 6.84 3.83 12.86
CA ASP A 172 7.90 4.49 12.11
C ASP A 172 7.56 4.58 10.62
N ILE A 173 7.21 5.78 10.16
CA ILE A 173 6.91 6.07 8.75
C ILE A 173 8.14 6.70 8.12
N LEU A 174 8.59 6.15 7.00
CA LEU A 174 9.75 6.64 6.25
C LEU A 174 9.35 7.20 4.89
N LEU A 175 9.67 8.48 4.68
CA LEU A 175 9.51 9.17 3.41
C LEU A 175 10.80 9.03 2.59
N VAL A 176 10.72 8.41 1.42
CA VAL A 176 11.87 8.17 0.53
C VAL A 176 11.78 9.12 -0.67
N ALA A 177 12.88 9.80 -1.01
CA ALA A 177 12.94 10.69 -2.17
C ALA A 177 13.13 9.91 -3.47
N ASP A 178 12.33 10.19 -4.51
CA ASP A 178 12.62 9.74 -5.88
C ASP A 178 12.36 10.83 -6.91
N GLY A 179 13.25 10.93 -7.91
CA GLY A 179 13.21 11.97 -8.92
C GLY A 179 13.71 13.36 -8.46
N TYR A 180 14.29 13.47 -7.26
CA TYR A 180 14.92 14.70 -6.76
C TYR A 180 16.43 14.64 -6.98
N ARG A 181 16.99 15.60 -7.73
CA ARG A 181 18.44 15.75 -7.88
C ARG A 181 19.07 16.32 -6.61
N LYS A 182 20.39 16.35 -6.56
CA LYS A 182 21.14 16.97 -5.45
C LYS A 182 20.73 18.43 -5.20
N SER A 183 20.46 19.19 -6.26
CA SER A 183 19.94 20.56 -6.19
C SER A 183 18.52 20.67 -5.63
N ASP A 184 17.74 19.58 -5.66
CA ASP A 184 16.34 19.57 -5.27
C ASP A 184 16.17 19.13 -3.78
N PHE A 185 17.26 19.08 -3.00
CA PHE A 185 17.23 18.66 -1.60
C PHE A 185 16.29 19.51 -0.72
N GLU A 186 16.32 20.83 -0.85
CA GLU A 186 15.44 21.72 -0.08
C GLU A 186 13.99 21.58 -0.52
N LYS A 187 13.73 21.30 -1.82
CA LYS A 187 12.40 20.96 -2.31
C LYS A 187 11.88 19.69 -1.67
N PHE A 188 12.67 18.59 -1.66
CA PHE A 188 12.26 17.35 -0.99
C PHE A 188 11.92 17.59 0.48
N LYS A 189 12.76 18.33 1.18
CA LYS A 189 12.53 18.67 2.60
C LYS A 189 11.22 19.44 2.81
N ALA A 190 10.92 20.38 1.94
CA ALA A 190 9.67 21.14 1.97
C ALA A 190 8.46 20.26 1.67
N ASP A 191 8.53 19.41 0.65
CA ASP A 191 7.47 18.47 0.28
C ASP A 191 7.20 17.46 1.40
N ALA A 192 8.24 16.83 1.96
CA ALA A 192 8.13 15.89 3.06
C ALA A 192 7.54 16.53 4.33
N ALA A 193 7.93 17.78 4.64
CA ALA A 193 7.34 18.53 5.75
C ALA A 193 5.85 18.87 5.50
N ARG A 194 5.46 19.18 4.26
CA ARG A 194 4.06 19.38 3.88
C ARG A 194 3.25 18.11 4.06
N PHE A 195 3.69 16.99 3.52
CA PHE A 195 2.99 15.69 3.65
C PHE A 195 2.90 15.22 5.11
N THR A 196 3.94 15.46 5.91
CA THR A 196 3.89 15.23 7.36
C THR A 196 2.73 16.02 7.99
N LYS A 197 2.58 17.30 7.66
CA LYS A 197 1.45 18.13 8.17
C LYS A 197 0.10 17.63 7.66
N VAL A 198 0.01 17.18 6.40
CA VAL A 198 -1.21 16.62 5.82
C VAL A 198 -1.63 15.38 6.60
N MET A 199 -0.72 14.44 6.83
CA MET A 199 -1.01 13.23 7.60
C MET A 199 -1.46 13.55 9.03
N LEU A 200 -0.69 14.38 9.74
CA LEU A 200 -0.99 14.71 11.15
C LEU A 200 -2.25 15.58 11.34
N LYS A 201 -2.88 16.07 10.28
CA LYS A 201 -4.19 16.71 10.31
C LYS A 201 -5.35 15.75 10.07
N GLN A 202 -5.09 14.61 9.45
CA GLN A 202 -6.09 13.59 9.08
C GLN A 202 -6.39 12.65 10.23
N GLU A 203 -7.67 12.32 10.49
CA GLU A 203 -8.03 11.24 11.40
C GLU A 203 -7.82 9.87 10.73
N PRO A 204 -7.31 8.85 11.47
CA PRO A 204 -7.06 8.82 12.92
C PRO A 204 -5.67 9.33 13.34
N TYR A 205 -4.76 9.63 12.40
CA TYR A 205 -3.37 10.04 12.71
C TYR A 205 -3.30 11.26 13.62
N ARG A 206 -4.24 12.23 13.48
CA ARG A 206 -4.28 13.42 14.33
C ARG A 206 -4.41 13.10 15.81
N LYS A 207 -5.33 12.17 16.15
CA LYS A 207 -5.55 11.76 17.54
C LYS A 207 -4.40 10.91 18.08
N LEU A 208 -3.76 10.14 17.21
CA LEU A 208 -2.71 9.19 17.56
C LEU A 208 -1.29 9.72 17.25
N LYS A 209 -1.13 11.01 17.01
CA LYS A 209 0.16 11.60 16.62
C LYS A 209 1.33 11.27 17.56
N ASN A 210 1.04 11.13 18.86
CA ASN A 210 2.05 10.80 19.86
C ASN A 210 2.54 9.34 19.78
N LEU A 211 1.95 8.54 18.88
CA LEU A 211 2.33 7.16 18.57
C LEU A 211 3.03 7.03 17.21
N ILE A 212 3.40 8.14 16.57
CA ILE A 212 3.94 8.15 15.21
C ILE A 212 5.30 8.83 15.19
N ASN A 213 6.25 8.25 14.50
CA ASN A 213 7.48 8.89 14.04
C ASN A 213 7.42 9.05 12.52
N ILE A 214 7.87 10.21 11.99
CA ILE A 214 8.00 10.44 10.55
C ILE A 214 9.42 10.90 10.27
N ARG A 215 10.14 10.10 9.49
CA ARG A 215 11.51 10.37 9.05
C ARG A 215 11.56 10.49 7.53
N GLY A 216 12.66 10.98 7.02
CA GLY A 216 12.93 11.02 5.60
C GLY A 216 14.34 10.53 5.28
N VAL A 217 14.49 9.94 4.10
CA VAL A 217 15.77 9.61 3.51
C VAL A 217 15.87 10.21 2.12
N PHE A 218 17.00 10.82 1.84
CA PHE A 218 17.29 11.48 0.59
C PHE A 218 18.56 10.91 -0.02
N ARG A 219 18.43 10.24 -1.15
CA ARG A 219 19.53 9.93 -2.07
C ARG A 219 19.29 10.72 -3.35
N PRO A 220 20.29 11.48 -3.86
CA PRO A 220 20.10 12.24 -5.09
C PRO A 220 19.80 11.33 -6.29
N SER A 221 18.74 11.61 -7.03
CA SER A 221 18.54 11.09 -8.38
C SER A 221 19.52 11.75 -9.37
N GLN A 222 19.94 11.02 -10.39
CA GLN A 222 20.79 11.60 -11.44
C GLN A 222 20.00 12.58 -12.30
N GLU A 223 18.73 12.29 -12.55
CA GLU A 223 17.80 13.11 -13.30
C GLU A 223 16.61 13.56 -12.46
N SER A 224 16.02 14.70 -12.81
CA SER A 224 14.78 15.17 -12.18
C SER A 224 13.57 14.46 -12.76
N GLY A 225 12.61 14.11 -11.90
CA GLY A 225 11.43 13.33 -12.28
C GLY A 225 11.70 11.82 -12.35
N ILE A 226 10.70 11.08 -12.79
CA ILE A 226 10.73 9.64 -12.96
C ILE A 226 10.39 9.24 -14.40
N SER A 227 10.52 7.96 -14.72
CA SER A 227 10.17 7.45 -16.05
C SER A 227 8.66 7.56 -16.32
N GLU A 228 8.34 7.96 -17.56
CA GLU A 228 6.98 8.07 -18.10
C GLU A 228 6.93 7.37 -19.47
N PRO A 229 6.92 6.03 -19.52
CA PRO A 229 7.05 5.27 -20.77
C PRO A 229 6.00 5.63 -21.82
N SER A 230 4.74 5.80 -21.42
CA SER A 230 3.65 6.23 -22.32
C SER A 230 3.90 7.61 -22.97
N TYR A 231 4.78 8.42 -22.38
CA TYR A 231 5.19 9.72 -22.92
C TYR A 231 6.55 9.66 -23.65
N GLY A 232 7.16 8.47 -23.72
CA GLY A 232 8.48 8.27 -24.33
C GLY A 232 9.63 8.88 -23.51
N SER A 233 9.45 9.02 -22.19
CA SER A 233 10.46 9.58 -21.28
C SER A 233 10.95 8.51 -20.31
N HIS A 234 12.28 8.33 -20.27
CA HIS A 234 12.95 7.44 -19.32
C HIS A 234 13.92 8.25 -18.49
N ARG A 235 13.95 8.02 -17.17
CA ARG A 235 14.73 8.77 -16.20
C ARG A 235 15.50 7.86 -15.28
N ASN A 236 16.72 8.26 -14.94
CA ASN A 236 17.55 7.59 -13.93
C ASN A 236 17.30 8.26 -12.56
N SER A 237 16.30 7.74 -11.84
CA SER A 237 15.94 8.22 -10.50
C SER A 237 16.51 7.31 -9.41
N ALA A 238 16.48 7.76 -8.15
CA ALA A 238 17.18 7.12 -7.03
C ALA A 238 16.71 5.70 -6.70
N VAL A 239 15.40 5.45 -6.83
CA VAL A 239 14.78 4.14 -6.62
C VAL A 239 14.05 3.61 -7.87
N GLY A 240 14.13 4.32 -8.99
CA GLY A 240 13.63 3.84 -10.27
C GLY A 240 12.10 3.75 -10.38
N CYS A 241 11.36 4.65 -9.74
CA CYS A 241 9.92 4.73 -9.95
C CYS A 241 9.57 5.00 -11.41
N SER A 242 8.48 4.40 -11.88
CA SER A 242 7.95 4.60 -13.22
C SER A 242 6.43 4.72 -13.20
N PHE A 243 5.90 5.63 -13.98
CA PHE A 243 4.50 5.58 -14.41
C PHE A 243 4.25 4.36 -15.31
N ASP A 244 3.02 4.17 -15.67
CA ASP A 244 2.57 3.12 -16.58
C ASP A 244 2.85 1.70 -16.05
N SER A 245 3.04 1.57 -14.72
CA SER A 245 3.24 0.28 -14.07
C SER A 245 2.03 -0.62 -14.27
N LEU A 246 2.26 -1.89 -14.58
CA LEU A 246 1.23 -2.89 -14.85
C LEU A 246 0.19 -2.42 -15.88
N ASP A 247 0.64 -1.68 -16.93
CA ASP A 247 -0.19 -1.14 -18.01
C ASP A 247 -1.26 -0.12 -17.56
N SER A 248 -1.08 0.51 -16.39
CA SER A 248 -1.97 1.57 -15.89
C SER A 248 -1.29 2.94 -15.90
N ASN A 249 -1.79 3.87 -16.72
CA ASN A 249 -1.20 5.19 -16.98
C ASN A 249 -0.90 6.05 -15.74
N ARG A 250 -1.61 5.84 -14.65
CA ARG A 250 -1.47 6.61 -13.41
C ARG A 250 -0.78 5.85 -12.29
N TYR A 251 -0.53 4.56 -12.50
CA TYR A 251 0.07 3.72 -11.48
C TYR A 251 1.57 3.91 -11.45
N ILE A 252 2.10 4.20 -10.27
CA ILE A 252 3.53 4.44 -10.07
C ILE A 252 4.06 3.37 -9.14
N LEU A 253 4.98 2.54 -9.64
CA LEU A 253 5.70 1.57 -8.83
C LEU A 253 7.20 1.66 -9.08
N THR A 254 7.98 1.04 -8.20
CA THR A 254 9.37 0.70 -8.46
C THR A 254 9.55 -0.81 -8.39
N GLU A 255 10.16 -1.38 -9.41
CA GLU A 255 10.61 -2.77 -9.42
C GLU A 255 12.06 -2.91 -8.91
N ASN A 256 12.73 -1.79 -8.64
CA ASN A 256 14.09 -1.77 -8.09
C ASN A 256 14.06 -1.91 -6.55
N ASN A 257 13.56 -3.05 -6.10
CA ASN A 257 13.38 -3.33 -4.68
C ASN A 257 14.70 -3.25 -3.89
N ARG A 258 15.83 -3.67 -4.50
CA ARG A 258 17.12 -3.67 -3.80
C ARG A 258 17.59 -2.27 -3.44
N ASP A 259 17.59 -1.33 -4.39
CA ASP A 259 17.99 0.05 -4.12
C ASP A 259 17.03 0.72 -3.12
N LEU A 260 15.71 0.47 -3.25
CA LEU A 260 14.73 0.96 -2.30
C LEU A 260 15.06 0.50 -0.86
N ARG A 261 15.29 -0.81 -0.67
CA ARG A 261 15.59 -1.36 0.67
C ARG A 261 16.95 -0.92 1.19
N ASP A 262 17.96 -0.80 0.33
CA ASP A 262 19.27 -0.30 0.70
C ASP A 262 19.20 1.16 1.18
N ILE A 263 18.47 2.03 0.48
CA ILE A 263 18.26 3.43 0.87
C ILE A 263 17.43 3.52 2.15
N ALA A 264 16.35 2.75 2.24
CA ALA A 264 15.45 2.75 3.40
C ALA A 264 16.15 2.26 4.68
N SER A 265 17.13 1.35 4.58
CA SER A 265 17.90 0.85 5.73
C SER A 265 18.67 1.94 6.49
N ALA A 266 18.75 3.16 5.94
CA ALA A 266 19.37 4.30 6.61
C ALA A 266 18.58 4.81 7.83
N ALA A 267 17.31 4.45 8.00
CA ALA A 267 16.48 4.84 9.14
C ALA A 267 15.52 3.72 9.53
N PRO A 268 15.06 3.64 10.79
CA PRO A 268 14.03 2.69 11.18
C PRO A 268 12.72 2.96 10.42
N TYR A 269 12.00 1.90 10.03
CA TYR A 269 10.68 2.02 9.40
C TYR A 269 9.82 0.77 9.53
N ASP A 270 8.53 0.99 9.70
CA ASP A 270 7.44 0.02 9.59
C ASP A 270 6.72 0.16 8.26
N ALA A 271 6.57 1.40 7.79
CA ALA A 271 5.88 1.75 6.57
C ALA A 271 6.72 2.71 5.70
N LEU A 272 6.70 2.50 4.37
CA LEU A 272 7.42 3.29 3.39
C LEU A 272 6.46 4.09 2.51
N ILE A 273 6.79 5.36 2.27
CA ILE A 273 6.14 6.20 1.27
C ILE A 273 7.22 6.84 0.39
N ILE A 274 7.18 6.58 -0.90
CA ILE A 274 8.09 7.18 -1.88
C ILE A 274 7.45 8.48 -2.38
N LEU A 275 8.08 9.61 -2.09
CA LEU A 275 7.67 10.90 -2.62
C LEU A 275 8.32 11.11 -3.99
N VAL A 276 7.49 11.28 -5.01
CA VAL A 276 7.90 11.33 -6.40
C VAL A 276 7.86 12.77 -6.92
N ASN A 277 9.00 13.28 -7.37
CA ASN A 277 9.14 14.65 -7.85
C ASN A 277 8.54 14.83 -9.26
N THR A 278 7.22 14.97 -9.35
CA THR A 278 6.51 15.17 -10.62
C THR A 278 5.17 15.87 -10.41
N GLY A 279 4.72 16.60 -11.44
CA GLY A 279 3.39 17.22 -11.51
C GLY A 279 2.32 16.34 -12.18
N ARG A 280 2.69 15.24 -12.86
CA ARG A 280 1.71 14.31 -13.44
C ARG A 280 0.94 13.60 -12.34
N TYR A 281 -0.39 13.50 -12.49
CA TYR A 281 -1.25 12.78 -11.54
C TYR A 281 -0.94 11.27 -11.53
N GLY A 282 -0.71 10.71 -10.34
CA GLY A 282 -0.51 9.28 -10.13
C GLY A 282 -0.05 8.96 -8.73
N GLY A 283 -0.04 7.69 -8.43
CA GLY A 283 0.40 7.09 -7.17
C GLY A 283 0.26 5.58 -7.25
N GLY A 284 0.48 4.90 -6.14
CA GLY A 284 0.29 3.47 -5.98
C GLY A 284 0.50 3.07 -4.53
N GLY A 285 -0.24 2.09 -4.05
CA GLY A 285 -0.10 1.59 -2.69
C GLY A 285 -0.30 0.09 -2.62
N ILE A 286 0.72 -0.64 -2.16
CA ILE A 286 0.68 -2.10 -2.03
C ILE A 286 0.86 -2.45 -0.55
N TYR A 287 -0.05 -3.24 -0.01
CA TYR A 287 -0.13 -3.54 1.42
C TYR A 287 1.17 -4.13 1.98
N ASN A 288 1.68 -3.51 3.05
CA ASN A 288 2.95 -3.86 3.70
C ASN A 288 4.18 -3.86 2.77
N LEU A 289 4.10 -3.22 1.59
CA LEU A 289 5.23 -3.06 0.68
C LEU A 289 5.71 -1.60 0.67
N TYR A 290 4.96 -0.70 0.05
CA TYR A 290 5.16 0.76 0.07
C TYR A 290 3.97 1.48 -0.57
N ALA A 291 3.92 2.81 -0.37
CA ALA A 291 3.12 3.72 -1.18
C ALA A 291 4.03 4.63 -2.03
N THR A 292 3.50 5.13 -3.15
CA THR A 292 4.09 6.20 -3.96
C THR A 292 3.12 7.37 -4.06
N ALA A 293 3.61 8.59 -3.96
CA ALA A 293 2.78 9.78 -4.08
C ALA A 293 3.52 10.90 -4.82
N VAL A 294 2.88 11.50 -5.80
CA VAL A 294 3.41 12.65 -6.55
C VAL A 294 3.46 13.90 -5.70
N SER A 295 4.49 14.75 -5.85
CA SER A 295 4.67 15.94 -5.01
C SER A 295 3.98 17.19 -5.52
N ASP A 296 3.90 17.42 -6.83
CA ASP A 296 3.54 18.71 -7.41
C ASP A 296 2.15 18.75 -8.05
N ASN A 297 1.39 17.66 -7.99
CA ASN A 297 0.02 17.63 -8.51
C ASN A 297 -0.96 18.28 -7.53
N ARG A 298 -2.02 18.89 -8.04
CA ARG A 298 -3.08 19.49 -7.20
C ARG A 298 -3.78 18.48 -6.27
N TRP A 299 -3.77 17.19 -6.64
CA TRP A 299 -4.34 16.11 -5.87
C TRP A 299 -3.31 15.38 -5.00
N ALA A 300 -2.09 15.90 -4.89
CA ALA A 300 -0.99 15.24 -4.20
C ALA A 300 -1.32 14.86 -2.75
N ASP A 301 -1.98 15.74 -2.00
CA ASP A 301 -2.36 15.48 -0.62
C ASP A 301 -3.40 14.34 -0.50
N TYR A 302 -4.35 14.30 -1.45
CA TYR A 302 -5.30 13.21 -1.59
C TYR A 302 -4.60 11.89 -1.91
N VAL A 303 -3.76 11.88 -2.97
CA VAL A 303 -3.02 10.68 -3.40
C VAL A 303 -2.16 10.13 -2.25
N PHE A 304 -1.44 10.99 -1.56
CA PHE A 304 -0.60 10.60 -0.42
C PHE A 304 -1.37 9.84 0.66
N LEU A 305 -2.54 10.34 1.06
CA LEU A 305 -3.36 9.69 2.09
C LEU A 305 -4.06 8.43 1.58
N HIS A 306 -4.54 8.45 0.33
CA HIS A 306 -5.23 7.33 -0.31
C HIS A 306 -4.29 6.13 -0.48
N GLU A 307 -3.11 6.34 -1.10
CA GLU A 307 -2.13 5.29 -1.33
C GLU A 307 -1.52 4.76 -0.02
N PHE A 308 -1.39 5.63 0.98
CA PHE A 308 -1.01 5.17 2.32
C PHE A 308 -2.11 4.33 2.98
N GLY A 309 -3.38 4.61 2.72
CA GLY A 309 -4.50 3.74 3.13
C GLY A 309 -4.36 2.31 2.64
N HIS A 310 -3.99 2.13 1.36
CA HIS A 310 -3.69 0.81 0.80
C HIS A 310 -2.47 0.19 1.46
N SER A 311 -1.32 0.86 1.40
CA SER A 311 -0.04 0.25 1.80
C SER A 311 0.08 -0.01 3.29
N PHE A 312 -0.57 0.78 4.13
CA PHE A 312 -0.48 0.67 5.58
C PHE A 312 -1.59 -0.18 6.20
N ALA A 313 -2.84 0.03 5.78
CA ALA A 313 -4.00 -0.59 6.41
C ALA A 313 -4.69 -1.65 5.54
N GLY A 314 -4.18 -1.95 4.35
CA GLY A 314 -4.77 -2.92 3.43
C GLY A 314 -6.17 -2.51 2.96
N LEU A 315 -6.46 -1.20 2.90
CA LEU A 315 -7.74 -0.73 2.39
C LEU A 315 -7.84 -1.02 0.89
N GLY A 316 -8.96 -1.54 0.45
CA GLY A 316 -9.29 -1.70 -0.96
C GLY A 316 -9.81 -0.40 -1.57
N ASP A 317 -9.69 -0.27 -2.90
CA ASP A 317 -10.35 0.79 -3.64
C ASP A 317 -11.87 0.63 -3.56
N GLU A 318 -12.55 1.70 -3.20
CA GLU A 318 -14.01 1.74 -3.16
C GLU A 318 -14.63 2.18 -4.51
N TYR A 319 -13.80 2.63 -5.47
CA TYR A 319 -14.26 2.98 -6.82
C TYR A 319 -14.31 1.76 -7.75
N TYR A 320 -15.14 1.86 -8.81
CA TYR A 320 -15.39 0.75 -9.71
C TYR A 320 -15.64 1.18 -11.19
N THR A 321 -15.65 2.46 -11.45
CA THR A 321 -15.94 3.02 -12.80
C THR A 321 -14.69 3.38 -13.58
N SER A 322 -13.53 3.51 -12.89
CA SER A 322 -12.24 3.77 -13.54
C SER A 322 -11.73 2.54 -14.26
N SER A 323 -11.22 2.71 -15.47
CA SER A 323 -10.48 1.65 -16.15
C SER A 323 -9.25 1.23 -15.32
N THR A 324 -9.04 -0.08 -15.27
CA THR A 324 -7.89 -0.71 -14.63
C THR A 324 -7.31 -1.77 -15.58
N SER A 325 -6.05 -2.11 -15.39
CA SER A 325 -5.41 -3.21 -16.11
C SER A 325 -5.76 -4.60 -15.55
N TYR A 326 -6.46 -4.63 -14.40
CA TYR A 326 -6.81 -5.88 -13.73
C TYR A 326 -8.05 -6.53 -14.36
N GLN A 327 -8.02 -7.87 -14.52
CA GLN A 327 -9.15 -8.66 -15.02
C GLN A 327 -9.92 -9.31 -13.87
N ASP A 328 -9.21 -9.95 -12.93
CA ASP A 328 -9.78 -10.70 -11.82
C ASP A 328 -9.13 -10.32 -10.48
N PHE A 329 -8.98 -9.02 -10.24
CA PHE A 329 -8.36 -8.53 -8.99
C PHE A 329 -9.12 -9.01 -7.75
N ASN A 330 -10.44 -8.90 -7.79
CA ASN A 330 -11.35 -9.45 -6.79
C ASN A 330 -12.34 -10.40 -7.49
N PRO A 331 -12.11 -11.72 -7.45
CA PRO A 331 -13.01 -12.69 -8.07
C PRO A 331 -14.41 -12.61 -7.47
N LEU A 332 -15.44 -12.62 -8.32
CA LEU A 332 -16.83 -12.57 -7.87
C LEU A 332 -17.15 -13.76 -6.96
N GLY A 333 -17.87 -13.49 -5.87
CA GLY A 333 -18.23 -14.50 -4.88
C GLY A 333 -17.10 -14.95 -3.96
N VAL A 334 -15.89 -14.38 -4.06
CA VAL A 334 -14.82 -14.55 -3.10
C VAL A 334 -14.77 -13.33 -2.18
N GLU A 335 -14.71 -13.57 -0.87
CA GLU A 335 -14.63 -12.46 0.10
C GLU A 335 -13.23 -11.82 0.01
N PRO A 336 -13.13 -10.51 -0.31
CA PRO A 336 -11.84 -9.81 -0.34
C PRO A 336 -11.17 -9.79 1.03
N SER A 337 -9.85 -9.70 1.06
CA SER A 337 -9.10 -9.51 2.32
C SER A 337 -9.18 -8.07 2.85
N ASP A 338 -9.55 -7.14 2.01
CA ASP A 338 -9.64 -5.71 2.34
C ASP A 338 -10.70 -5.43 3.42
N PRO A 339 -10.38 -4.66 4.47
CA PRO A 339 -11.32 -4.44 5.58
C PRO A 339 -12.56 -3.62 5.20
N ASN A 340 -12.47 -2.81 4.14
CA ASN A 340 -13.52 -1.90 3.67
C ASN A 340 -14.25 -2.38 2.40
N VAL A 341 -14.00 -3.59 1.92
CA VAL A 341 -14.69 -4.18 0.77
C VAL A 341 -15.22 -5.57 1.14
N THR A 342 -16.45 -5.91 0.74
CA THR A 342 -17.06 -7.21 1.00
C THR A 342 -17.83 -7.73 -0.19
N ALA A 343 -17.82 -9.04 -0.40
CA ALA A 343 -18.71 -9.74 -1.33
C ALA A 343 -20.11 -9.95 -0.74
N LEU A 344 -20.30 -9.62 0.53
CA LEU A 344 -21.60 -9.71 1.25
C LEU A 344 -22.29 -11.07 1.06
N LYS A 345 -21.53 -12.16 1.20
CA LYS A 345 -22.08 -13.53 1.06
C LYS A 345 -23.23 -13.83 2.03
N ASP A 346 -23.14 -13.26 3.22
CA ASP A 346 -24.13 -13.30 4.27
C ASP A 346 -24.20 -11.93 4.96
N PRO A 347 -25.36 -11.24 4.96
CA PRO A 347 -25.52 -9.99 5.70
C PRO A 347 -25.24 -10.10 7.19
N ALA A 348 -25.35 -11.29 7.78
CA ALA A 348 -25.02 -11.51 9.19
C ALA A 348 -23.52 -11.46 9.47
N SER A 349 -22.69 -11.78 8.47
CA SER A 349 -21.20 -11.82 8.54
C SER A 349 -20.54 -10.58 7.95
N LEU A 350 -21.27 -9.47 7.75
CA LEU A 350 -20.70 -8.21 7.27
C LEU A 350 -19.56 -7.73 8.16
N LYS A 351 -18.37 -7.50 7.60
CA LYS A 351 -17.13 -7.15 8.32
C LYS A 351 -17.29 -5.97 9.28
N TRP A 352 -18.08 -4.97 8.91
CA TRP A 352 -18.35 -3.77 9.71
C TRP A 352 -19.79 -3.71 10.25
N LYS A 353 -20.38 -4.87 10.54
CA LYS A 353 -21.79 -4.96 10.98
C LYS A 353 -22.07 -4.11 12.23
N SER A 354 -21.14 -4.07 13.18
CA SER A 354 -21.29 -3.28 14.41
C SER A 354 -21.36 -1.77 14.19
N GLN A 355 -20.90 -1.29 13.04
CA GLN A 355 -20.91 0.13 12.67
C GLN A 355 -22.09 0.53 11.77
N VAL A 356 -22.89 -0.43 11.30
CA VAL A 356 -24.03 -0.14 10.42
C VAL A 356 -24.99 0.83 11.09
N SER A 357 -25.32 1.89 10.39
CA SER A 357 -26.26 2.91 10.90
C SER A 357 -27.66 2.31 11.13
N PRO A 358 -28.36 2.70 12.21
CA PRO A 358 -29.68 2.16 12.54
C PRO A 358 -30.67 2.27 11.36
N ASN A 359 -31.53 1.26 11.21
CA ASN A 359 -32.63 1.21 10.24
C ASN A 359 -32.20 1.23 8.76
N LEU A 360 -30.95 0.88 8.42
CA LEU A 360 -30.54 0.66 7.05
C LEU A 360 -30.70 -0.81 6.64
N ALA A 361 -31.24 -1.03 5.45
CA ALA A 361 -31.24 -2.34 4.83
C ALA A 361 -29.81 -2.74 4.40
N ILE A 362 -29.50 -4.04 4.46
CA ILE A 362 -28.26 -4.60 3.96
C ILE A 362 -28.60 -5.70 2.93
N PRO A 363 -28.19 -5.55 1.66
CA PRO A 363 -27.46 -4.40 1.07
C PRO A 363 -28.25 -3.10 1.10
N THR A 364 -27.54 -1.96 1.09
CA THR A 364 -28.12 -0.62 1.20
C THR A 364 -28.34 -0.03 -0.19
N PRO A 365 -29.59 0.23 -0.61
CA PRO A 365 -29.87 0.89 -1.88
C PRO A 365 -29.35 2.33 -1.90
N TRP A 366 -28.81 2.79 -3.04
CA TRP A 366 -28.36 4.16 -3.25
C TRP A 366 -28.55 4.57 -4.72
N GLU A 367 -28.32 5.83 -5.01
CA GLU A 367 -28.55 6.44 -6.33
C GLU A 367 -27.49 6.02 -7.38
N LYS A 368 -27.09 4.73 -7.38
CA LYS A 368 -25.99 4.15 -8.16
C LYS A 368 -26.11 4.40 -9.66
N GLU A 369 -27.28 4.15 -10.26
CA GLU A 369 -27.46 4.31 -11.70
C GLU A 369 -27.23 5.74 -12.20
N ALA A 370 -27.61 6.74 -11.38
CA ALA A 370 -27.39 8.14 -11.71
C ALA A 370 -25.89 8.50 -11.56
N TYR A 371 -25.23 7.99 -10.54
CA TYR A 371 -23.79 8.11 -10.37
C TYR A 371 -23.04 7.48 -11.55
N ASP A 372 -23.37 6.24 -11.92
CA ASP A 372 -22.73 5.49 -13.01
C ASP A 372 -22.82 6.27 -14.33
N ARG A 373 -23.99 6.79 -14.68
CA ARG A 373 -24.16 7.59 -15.91
C ARG A 373 -23.26 8.82 -15.92
N MET A 374 -23.17 9.51 -14.79
CA MET A 374 -22.34 10.73 -14.67
C MET A 374 -20.84 10.41 -14.74
N ASP A 375 -20.40 9.40 -14.00
CA ASP A 375 -18.98 9.09 -13.85
C ASP A 375 -18.41 8.40 -15.08
N LEU A 376 -19.12 7.41 -15.66
CA LEU A 376 -18.69 6.75 -16.89
C LEU A 376 -18.57 7.71 -18.08
N ALA A 377 -19.47 8.70 -18.19
CA ALA A 377 -19.33 9.74 -19.20
C ALA A 377 -18.04 10.55 -19.04
N TYR A 378 -17.65 10.88 -17.81
CA TYR A 378 -16.39 11.55 -17.53
C TYR A 378 -15.19 10.65 -17.81
N GLN A 379 -15.22 9.37 -17.41
CA GLN A 379 -14.11 8.44 -17.61
C GLN A 379 -13.75 8.34 -19.11
N LYS A 380 -14.75 8.28 -19.99
CA LYS A 380 -14.55 8.26 -21.44
C LYS A 380 -13.79 9.52 -21.93
N VAL A 381 -14.26 10.70 -21.54
CA VAL A 381 -13.59 11.97 -21.94
C VAL A 381 -12.17 12.04 -21.37
N ARG A 382 -11.97 11.58 -20.14
CA ARG A 382 -10.64 11.54 -19.51
C ARG A 382 -9.68 10.61 -20.26
N GLU A 383 -10.13 9.43 -20.68
CA GLU A 383 -9.30 8.48 -21.44
C GLU A 383 -8.89 9.08 -22.79
N GLU A 384 -9.82 9.62 -23.56
CA GLU A 384 -9.54 10.27 -24.86
C GLU A 384 -8.53 11.40 -24.71
N LEU A 385 -8.64 12.20 -23.63
CA LEU A 385 -7.70 13.30 -23.37
C LEU A 385 -6.33 12.80 -22.92
N ASN A 386 -6.27 11.75 -22.09
CA ASN A 386 -5.00 11.11 -21.69
C ASN A 386 -4.25 10.57 -22.89
N ASP A 387 -4.93 9.88 -23.82
CA ASP A 387 -4.34 9.34 -25.04
C ASP A 387 -3.82 10.45 -25.96
N LYS A 388 -4.58 11.54 -26.06
CA LYS A 388 -4.15 12.72 -26.81
C LYS A 388 -2.87 13.33 -26.20
N VAL A 389 -2.83 13.54 -24.89
CA VAL A 389 -1.63 14.05 -24.19
C VAL A 389 -0.44 13.13 -24.42
N ALA A 390 -0.60 11.82 -24.24
CA ALA A 390 0.46 10.84 -24.45
C ALA A 390 0.98 10.86 -25.90
N SER A 391 0.10 10.88 -26.88
CA SER A 391 0.46 10.97 -28.29
C SER A 391 1.24 12.26 -28.61
N ARG A 392 0.78 13.41 -28.10
CA ARG A 392 1.44 14.71 -28.35
C ARG A 392 2.81 14.81 -27.65
N LYS A 393 2.94 14.24 -26.44
CA LYS A 393 4.24 14.17 -25.74
C LYS A 393 5.25 13.29 -26.51
N ARG A 394 4.84 12.10 -26.99
CA ARG A 394 5.70 11.26 -27.84
C ARG A 394 6.11 11.97 -29.13
N ALA A 395 5.21 12.75 -29.71
CA ALA A 395 5.49 13.55 -30.91
C ALA A 395 6.34 14.81 -30.62
N ARG A 396 6.74 15.06 -29.36
CA ARG A 396 7.48 16.25 -28.93
C ARG A 396 6.79 17.57 -29.38
N ALA A 397 5.47 17.61 -29.21
CA ALA A 397 4.67 18.80 -29.54
C ALA A 397 5.17 20.05 -28.81
N PRO A 398 4.87 21.26 -29.31
CA PRO A 398 5.24 22.51 -28.66
C PRO A 398 4.78 22.60 -27.20
N ALA A 399 5.58 23.23 -26.35
CA ALA A 399 5.34 23.29 -24.91
C ALA A 399 4.02 23.99 -24.51
N ASP A 400 3.63 24.97 -25.30
CA ASP A 400 2.36 25.72 -25.14
C ASP A 400 1.14 24.84 -25.45
N GLU A 401 1.21 23.99 -26.49
CA GLU A 401 0.18 23.00 -26.78
C GLU A 401 0.06 21.97 -25.67
N LEU A 402 1.18 21.41 -25.20
CA LEU A 402 1.18 20.43 -24.10
C LEU A 402 0.60 21.04 -22.82
N ARG A 403 0.98 22.27 -22.49
CA ARG A 403 0.46 22.99 -21.32
C ARG A 403 -1.06 23.24 -21.44
N ALA A 404 -1.55 23.58 -22.64
CA ALA A 404 -2.98 23.75 -22.85
C ALA A 404 -3.77 22.45 -22.61
N LEU A 405 -3.24 21.30 -23.06
CA LEU A 405 -3.85 19.99 -22.84
C LEU A 405 -3.82 19.58 -21.36
N GLU A 406 -2.71 19.81 -20.66
CA GLU A 406 -2.57 19.54 -19.23
C GLU A 406 -3.52 20.42 -18.39
N ASN A 407 -3.65 21.70 -18.74
CA ASN A 407 -4.61 22.60 -18.10
C ASN A 407 -6.05 22.12 -18.31
N GLU A 408 -6.38 21.60 -19.49
CA GLU A 408 -7.71 21.03 -19.77
C GLU A 408 -7.98 19.77 -18.96
N GLN A 409 -6.97 18.87 -18.82
CA GLN A 409 -7.09 17.71 -17.92
C GLN A 409 -7.39 18.15 -16.48
N ASP A 410 -6.66 19.13 -15.98
CA ASP A 410 -6.84 19.68 -14.63
C ASP A 410 -8.21 20.32 -14.43
N ARG A 411 -8.66 21.10 -15.41
CA ARG A 411 -9.98 21.74 -15.39
C ARG A 411 -11.10 20.71 -15.32
N LEU A 412 -11.10 19.75 -16.25
CA LEU A 412 -12.10 18.68 -16.30
C LEU A 412 -12.11 17.83 -15.04
N SER A 413 -10.93 17.50 -14.52
CA SER A 413 -10.80 16.72 -13.27
C SER A 413 -11.40 17.46 -12.07
N LEU A 414 -11.17 18.78 -11.98
CA LEU A 414 -11.71 19.60 -10.90
C LEU A 414 -13.23 19.76 -11.00
N GLU A 415 -13.74 20.03 -12.21
CA GLU A 415 -15.17 20.19 -12.46
C GLU A 415 -15.93 18.89 -12.15
N HIS A 416 -15.36 17.75 -12.57
CA HIS A 416 -15.95 16.46 -12.28
C HIS A 416 -15.93 16.16 -10.78
N ALA A 417 -14.82 16.37 -10.09
CA ALA A 417 -14.74 16.17 -8.64
C ALA A 417 -15.80 17.00 -7.88
N LYS A 418 -16.03 18.25 -8.28
CA LYS A 418 -17.09 19.10 -7.70
C LYS A 418 -18.50 18.53 -7.99
N LYS A 419 -18.76 18.04 -9.22
CA LYS A 419 -20.05 17.43 -9.57
C LYS A 419 -20.32 16.17 -8.75
N VAL A 420 -19.32 15.31 -8.64
CA VAL A 420 -19.38 14.08 -7.83
C VAL A 420 -19.65 14.42 -6.36
N ASP A 421 -18.90 15.34 -5.78
CA ASP A 421 -19.07 15.74 -4.38
C ASP A 421 -20.48 16.29 -4.10
N ALA A 422 -20.98 17.16 -4.98
CA ALA A 422 -22.34 17.69 -4.89
C ALA A 422 -23.40 16.59 -5.03
N PHE A 423 -23.23 15.65 -5.96
CA PHE A 423 -24.15 14.53 -6.17
C PHE A 423 -24.20 13.64 -4.91
N LEU A 424 -23.05 13.18 -4.44
CA LEU A 424 -22.97 12.25 -3.31
C LEU A 424 -23.54 12.87 -2.02
N ARG A 425 -23.30 14.16 -1.76
CA ARG A 425 -23.85 14.88 -0.60
C ARG A 425 -25.38 14.95 -0.63
N ASN A 426 -26.00 14.88 -1.81
CA ASN A 426 -27.45 14.88 -1.97
C ASN A 426 -28.07 13.48 -1.93
N CYS A 427 -27.27 12.40 -1.89
CA CYS A 427 -27.78 11.05 -1.72
C CYS A 427 -28.43 10.88 -0.35
N ARG A 428 -29.56 10.16 -0.29
CA ARG A 428 -30.39 9.97 0.90
C ARG A 428 -29.62 9.51 2.15
N ASP A 429 -28.67 8.59 1.94
CA ASP A 429 -27.92 7.98 3.04
C ASP A 429 -26.48 8.47 3.13
N TYR A 430 -26.19 9.67 2.62
CA TYR A 430 -24.89 10.32 2.78
C TYR A 430 -24.48 10.42 4.25
N GLY A 431 -23.23 10.06 4.56
CA GLY A 431 -22.68 10.08 5.91
C GLY A 431 -23.09 8.91 6.81
N LYS A 432 -23.90 7.98 6.31
CA LYS A 432 -24.25 6.74 7.02
C LYS A 432 -23.31 5.59 6.62
N ILE A 433 -23.22 4.60 7.50
CA ILE A 433 -22.51 3.34 7.26
C ILE A 433 -23.53 2.26 6.90
N GLY A 434 -23.34 1.62 5.76
CA GLY A 434 -24.20 0.57 5.22
C GLY A 434 -23.39 -0.46 4.44
N ALA A 435 -23.98 -1.04 3.39
CA ALA A 435 -23.29 -1.85 2.39
C ALA A 435 -23.77 -1.41 1.00
N PHE A 436 -23.03 -0.48 0.40
CA PHE A 436 -23.38 0.18 -0.86
C PHE A 436 -22.70 -0.52 -2.03
N GLU A 437 -23.47 -1.01 -3.00
CA GLU A 437 -22.95 -1.77 -4.14
C GLU A 437 -22.03 -0.92 -5.02
N GLY A 438 -20.97 -1.53 -5.51
CA GLY A 438 -19.91 -0.94 -6.33
C GLY A 438 -18.67 -0.64 -5.50
N ALA A 439 -17.63 -1.49 -5.65
CA ALA A 439 -16.32 -1.38 -4.99
C ALA A 439 -15.32 -2.30 -5.70
N GLY A 440 -14.03 -2.16 -5.42
CA GLY A 440 -12.98 -3.09 -5.83
C GLY A 440 -12.94 -3.32 -7.33
N TYR A 441 -13.17 -2.28 -8.13
CA TYR A 441 -13.24 -2.30 -9.60
C TYR A 441 -14.42 -3.09 -10.17
N GLN A 442 -15.35 -3.53 -9.31
CA GLN A 442 -16.54 -4.29 -9.71
C GLN A 442 -17.82 -3.45 -9.51
N PRO A 443 -18.58 -3.19 -10.58
CA PRO A 443 -19.83 -2.42 -10.46
C PRO A 443 -20.95 -3.20 -9.75
N LYS A 444 -20.83 -4.54 -9.64
CA LYS A 444 -21.80 -5.42 -8.98
C LYS A 444 -21.11 -6.50 -8.16
N GLY A 445 -21.78 -6.94 -7.11
CA GLY A 445 -21.36 -8.08 -6.28
C GLY A 445 -20.27 -7.74 -5.24
N LEU A 446 -19.74 -6.51 -5.22
CA LEU A 446 -18.90 -6.00 -4.15
C LEU A 446 -19.50 -4.73 -3.57
N TYR A 447 -19.31 -4.56 -2.28
CA TYR A 447 -19.91 -3.49 -1.49
C TYR A 447 -18.89 -2.74 -0.67
N ARG A 448 -19.10 -1.42 -0.52
CA ARG A 448 -18.30 -0.52 0.31
C ARG A 448 -19.14 0.01 1.48
N PRO A 449 -18.50 0.53 2.55
CA PRO A 449 -19.21 0.89 3.78
C PRO A 449 -19.94 2.23 3.73
N SER A 450 -19.55 3.15 2.85
CA SER A 450 -20.07 4.52 2.81
C SER A 450 -20.32 4.99 1.40
N ILE A 451 -21.23 5.94 1.24
CA ILE A 451 -21.50 6.60 -0.06
C ILE A 451 -20.28 7.40 -0.52
N ASP A 452 -19.56 8.04 0.40
CA ASP A 452 -18.33 8.78 0.09
C ASP A 452 -17.22 8.54 1.12
N CYS A 453 -16.00 8.42 0.60
CA CYS A 453 -14.78 8.16 1.37
C CYS A 453 -13.58 8.61 0.54
N ILE A 454 -12.45 8.91 1.18
CA ILE A 454 -11.18 9.13 0.47
C ILE A 454 -10.75 7.94 -0.39
N MET A 455 -11.18 6.69 -0.04
CA MET A 455 -10.93 5.49 -0.83
C MET A 455 -11.88 5.35 -2.04
N PHE A 456 -12.92 6.19 -2.15
CA PHE A 456 -13.89 6.17 -3.24
C PHE A 456 -13.68 7.30 -4.24
N THR A 457 -13.63 8.55 -3.79
CA THR A 457 -13.58 9.72 -4.69
C THR A 457 -12.47 10.69 -4.34
N LYS A 458 -11.97 11.43 -5.34
CA LYS A 458 -10.91 12.41 -5.18
C LYS A 458 -11.35 13.59 -4.31
N GLY A 459 -10.41 14.12 -3.54
CA GLY A 459 -10.59 15.37 -2.82
C GLY A 459 -10.06 15.34 -1.39
N SER A 460 -10.03 16.51 -0.75
CA SER A 460 -9.69 16.64 0.66
C SER A 460 -10.89 16.21 1.51
N LYS A 461 -10.98 14.93 1.79
CA LYS A 461 -12.07 14.33 2.57
C LYS A 461 -11.53 13.28 3.54
N PRO A 462 -12.31 12.94 4.61
CA PRO A 462 -11.86 11.96 5.58
C PRO A 462 -12.00 10.52 5.07
N PHE A 463 -11.31 9.62 5.73
CA PHE A 463 -11.68 8.20 5.75
C PHE A 463 -13.09 8.06 6.35
N CYS A 464 -13.93 7.18 5.79
CA CYS A 464 -15.19 6.79 6.44
C CYS A 464 -14.91 6.09 7.80
N ALA A 465 -15.94 5.81 8.58
CA ALA A 465 -15.75 5.23 9.90
C ALA A 465 -15.02 3.86 9.85
N VAL A 466 -15.37 3.01 8.89
CA VAL A 466 -14.76 1.68 8.71
C VAL A 466 -13.28 1.79 8.31
N CYS A 467 -12.98 2.59 7.29
CA CYS A 467 -11.59 2.80 6.86
C CYS A 467 -10.74 3.43 7.97
N ARG A 468 -11.32 4.38 8.73
CA ARG A 468 -10.64 5.02 9.86
C ARG A 468 -10.33 4.04 10.98
N GLU A 469 -11.25 3.11 11.28
CA GLU A 469 -11.03 2.05 12.27
C GLU A 469 -9.94 1.07 11.82
N ALA A 470 -9.93 0.67 10.54
CA ALA A 470 -8.88 -0.18 10.01
C ALA A 470 -7.49 0.46 10.16
N VAL A 471 -7.36 1.75 9.79
CA VAL A 471 -6.12 2.52 9.99
C VAL A 471 -5.76 2.64 11.46
N HIS A 472 -6.74 2.91 12.32
CA HIS A 472 -6.55 3.01 13.78
C HIS A 472 -6.01 1.70 14.36
N ASN A 473 -6.67 0.57 14.07
CA ASN A 473 -6.29 -0.74 14.59
C ASN A 473 -4.89 -1.16 14.08
N ARG A 474 -4.58 -0.85 12.81
CA ARG A 474 -3.26 -1.12 12.27
C ARG A 474 -2.16 -0.30 12.95
N LEU A 475 -2.43 0.96 13.30
CA LEU A 475 -1.49 1.80 14.03
C LEU A 475 -1.26 1.25 15.44
N LEU A 476 -2.33 0.86 16.14
CA LEU A 476 -2.21 0.29 17.49
C LEU A 476 -1.42 -1.03 17.49
N TRP A 477 -1.54 -1.84 16.44
CA TRP A 477 -0.72 -3.06 16.27
C TRP A 477 0.78 -2.80 16.41
N TYR A 478 1.28 -1.68 15.90
CA TYR A 478 2.70 -1.32 16.01
C TYR A 478 3.08 -0.70 17.36
N THR A 479 2.11 -0.19 18.13
CA THR A 479 2.40 0.71 19.26
C THR A 479 1.86 0.24 20.60
N GLU A 480 0.89 -0.66 20.63
CA GLU A 480 0.35 -1.21 21.88
C GLU A 480 1.19 -2.39 22.39
N LYS A 481 1.23 -2.52 23.73
CA LYS A 481 2.03 -3.54 24.39
C LYS A 481 1.43 -4.93 24.31
N ASP A 482 0.13 -5.08 24.06
CA ASP A 482 -0.54 -6.35 23.83
C ASP A 482 -1.89 -6.16 23.12
N MET A 483 -2.07 -6.80 21.96
CA MET A 483 -3.32 -6.82 21.19
C MET A 483 -4.03 -8.19 21.23
N SER A 484 -3.53 -9.13 22.01
CA SER A 484 -4.09 -10.50 22.06
C SER A 484 -5.44 -10.59 22.79
N GLU A 485 -5.85 -9.54 23.50
CA GLU A 485 -7.12 -9.48 24.26
C GLU A 485 -8.27 -8.78 23.51
N ARG A 486 -8.14 -8.41 22.23
CA ARG A 486 -9.19 -7.71 21.47
C ARG A 486 -9.88 -8.56 20.43
#